data_c5026bacf6f60157b51cc2166a45fd4b
#
_entry.id   c5026bacf6f60157b51cc2166a45fd4b
#
_cell.length_a   1.000
_cell.length_b   1.000
_cell.length_c   1.000
_cell.angle_alpha   90.00
_cell.angle_beta   90.00
_cell.angle_gamma   90.00
#
_symmetry.space_group_name_H-M   'P 1'
#
loop_
_entity.id
_entity.type
_entity.pdbx_description
1 polymer ?
#
loop_
_entity_poly.entity_id
_entity_poly.type
_entity_poly.pdbx_seq_one_letter_code
_entity_poly.pdbx_strand_id
1 'polypeptide(L)'
;MQEAWESSSISPLAPGRVMLVTDFDGTLAEIVSDPVEAVILPGSLHALERMVYRLRRVAILSSRPTSDLESLVPLVGADLIGDSGVGHLPLEARQRLDSFNARAAKQLRTFNGVWLEMKPGATAVHYRHSNASFDELMVVLRPVLGTTDLIAQPGRRVIEVMPTDRPKGSALERLIEKWEPAGVVCIGDDENDRPMFDLVSGLPRPHLIVGVGSAEAPADLFAQCDVVMSGPEEVSRFLRLMGDWALST
;
A
#
# COMPACT_ATOMS: atom_id res chain seq x y z
N MET A 1 15.55 -1.69 -16.97
CA MET A 1 14.43 -2.62 -16.69
C MET A 1 14.80 -4.06 -17.05
N GLN A 2 15.02 -4.44 -18.29
CA GLN A 2 15.35 -5.84 -18.67
C GLN A 2 16.65 -6.33 -18.02
N GLU A 3 17.72 -5.54 -18.07
CA GLU A 3 18.99 -5.85 -17.41
C GLU A 3 18.84 -6.04 -15.89
N ALA A 4 18.05 -5.16 -15.24
CA ALA A 4 17.76 -5.28 -13.81
C ALA A 4 16.98 -6.56 -13.48
N TRP A 5 16.06 -6.98 -14.34
CA TRP A 5 15.37 -8.27 -14.21
C TRP A 5 16.31 -9.46 -14.37
N GLU A 6 17.08 -9.49 -15.45
CA GLU A 6 17.99 -10.60 -15.77
C GLU A 6 19.11 -10.78 -14.72
N SER A 7 19.58 -9.66 -14.13
CA SER A 7 20.57 -9.66 -13.05
C SER A 7 19.98 -9.87 -11.65
N SER A 8 18.66 -9.87 -11.51
CA SER A 8 18.01 -10.02 -10.21
C SER A 8 18.17 -11.42 -9.65
N SER A 9 18.12 -11.52 -8.32
CA SER A 9 18.09 -12.79 -7.60
C SER A 9 16.78 -13.57 -7.78
N ILE A 10 15.77 -12.95 -8.42
CA ILE A 10 14.44 -13.54 -8.68
C ILE A 10 14.42 -14.35 -9.97
N SER A 11 15.04 -13.85 -11.05
CA SER A 11 14.96 -14.44 -12.38
C SER A 11 15.38 -15.92 -12.47
N PRO A 12 16.31 -16.45 -11.62
CA PRO A 12 16.64 -17.87 -11.61
C PRO A 12 15.63 -18.76 -10.88
N LEU A 13 14.67 -18.20 -10.13
CA LEU A 13 13.70 -18.98 -9.39
C LEU A 13 12.61 -19.55 -10.31
N ALA A 14 12.01 -20.68 -9.91
CA ALA A 14 10.78 -21.14 -10.56
C ALA A 14 9.61 -20.19 -10.23
N PRO A 15 8.76 -19.80 -11.20
CA PRO A 15 7.67 -18.85 -11.00
C PRO A 15 6.75 -19.20 -9.82
N GLY A 16 6.36 -20.46 -9.67
CA GLY A 16 5.52 -20.95 -8.57
C GLY A 16 6.13 -20.79 -7.15
N ARG A 17 7.34 -20.27 -7.05
CA ARG A 17 8.02 -19.96 -5.77
C ARG A 17 8.14 -18.46 -5.51
N VAL A 18 7.75 -17.62 -6.46
CA VAL A 18 7.87 -16.14 -6.39
C VAL A 18 6.52 -15.52 -6.07
N MET A 19 6.49 -14.58 -5.13
CA MET A 19 5.35 -13.73 -4.84
C MET A 19 5.58 -12.35 -5.44
N LEU A 20 4.56 -11.81 -6.10
CA LEU A 20 4.48 -10.42 -6.55
C LEU A 20 3.52 -9.66 -5.63
N VAL A 21 4.00 -8.56 -5.07
CA VAL A 21 3.20 -7.59 -4.32
C VAL A 21 3.37 -6.22 -4.95
N THR A 22 2.27 -5.54 -5.19
CA THR A 22 2.28 -4.22 -5.83
C THR A 22 1.26 -3.29 -5.16
N ASP A 23 1.57 -1.98 -5.13
CA ASP A 23 0.55 -0.96 -4.90
C ASP A 23 -0.35 -0.79 -6.12
N PHE A 24 -1.37 0.06 -6.03
CA PHE A 24 -2.34 0.33 -7.10
C PHE A 24 -2.16 1.72 -7.70
N ASP A 25 -2.42 2.78 -6.92
CA ASP A 25 -2.39 4.17 -7.39
C ASP A 25 -0.94 4.63 -7.61
N GLY A 26 -0.63 5.24 -8.75
CA GLY A 26 0.73 5.63 -9.10
C GLY A 26 1.61 4.46 -9.56
N THR A 27 1.13 3.22 -9.40
CA THR A 27 1.87 1.98 -9.73
C THR A 27 1.20 1.18 -10.86
N LEU A 28 -0.02 0.71 -10.67
CA LEU A 28 -0.79 -0.02 -11.70
C LEU A 28 -1.75 0.88 -12.48
N ALA A 29 -2.10 2.01 -11.90
CA ALA A 29 -2.99 3.04 -12.44
C ALA A 29 -2.33 4.40 -12.30
N GLU A 30 -2.64 5.32 -13.21
CA GLU A 30 -2.22 6.72 -13.08
C GLU A 30 -2.91 7.39 -11.89
N ILE A 31 -2.21 8.36 -11.25
CA ILE A 31 -2.80 9.19 -10.22
C ILE A 31 -3.78 10.16 -10.89
N VAL A 32 -5.05 10.10 -10.50
CA VAL A 32 -6.13 10.91 -11.04
C VAL A 32 -6.73 11.83 -9.96
N SER A 33 -7.35 12.93 -10.38
CA SER A 33 -7.95 13.91 -9.47
C SER A 33 -9.19 13.39 -8.75
N ASP A 34 -10.00 12.58 -9.44
CA ASP A 34 -11.14 11.87 -8.86
C ASP A 34 -10.79 10.39 -8.70
N PRO A 35 -10.70 9.87 -7.47
CA PRO A 35 -10.33 8.48 -7.21
C PRO A 35 -11.22 7.44 -7.92
N VAL A 36 -12.45 7.78 -8.26
CA VAL A 36 -13.39 6.90 -8.98
C VAL A 36 -12.99 6.70 -10.45
N GLU A 37 -12.24 7.64 -11.01
CA GLU A 37 -11.78 7.59 -12.41
C GLU A 37 -10.48 6.79 -12.59
N ALA A 38 -9.88 6.27 -11.51
CA ALA A 38 -8.68 5.47 -11.62
C ALA A 38 -8.96 4.16 -12.37
N VAL A 39 -8.11 3.84 -13.32
CA VAL A 39 -8.24 2.62 -14.14
C VAL A 39 -6.89 1.92 -14.18
N ILE A 40 -6.88 0.63 -13.84
CA ILE A 40 -5.68 -0.18 -14.03
C ILE A 40 -5.26 -0.17 -15.51
N LEU A 41 -3.97 0.02 -15.79
CA LEU A 41 -3.50 -0.01 -17.17
C LEU A 41 -3.79 -1.38 -17.79
N PRO A 42 -4.39 -1.43 -19.01
CA PRO A 42 -4.75 -2.69 -19.65
C PRO A 42 -3.58 -3.66 -19.82
N GLY A 43 -2.37 -3.13 -20.05
CA GLY A 43 -1.16 -3.95 -20.15
C GLY A 43 -0.74 -4.56 -18.81
N SER A 44 -0.93 -3.85 -17.70
CA SER A 44 -0.70 -4.35 -16.34
C SER A 44 -1.70 -5.43 -15.98
N LEU A 45 -3.00 -5.19 -16.20
CA LEU A 45 -4.04 -6.17 -15.94
C LEU A 45 -3.79 -7.48 -16.72
N HIS A 46 -3.55 -7.40 -18.02
CA HIS A 46 -3.27 -8.56 -18.84
C HIS A 46 -2.03 -9.35 -18.38
N ALA A 47 -0.97 -8.66 -17.97
CA ALA A 47 0.22 -9.33 -17.45
C ALA A 47 -0.08 -10.04 -16.12
N LEU A 48 -0.83 -9.41 -15.20
CA LEU A 48 -1.23 -9.99 -13.93
C LEU A 48 -2.13 -11.22 -14.12
N GLU A 49 -3.08 -11.20 -15.06
CA GLU A 49 -3.93 -12.34 -15.41
C GLU A 49 -3.11 -13.56 -15.84
N ARG A 50 -2.01 -13.35 -16.56
CA ARG A 50 -1.09 -14.42 -16.99
C ARG A 50 -0.28 -14.98 -15.81
N MET A 51 0.02 -14.16 -14.81
CA MET A 51 0.89 -14.51 -13.67
C MET A 51 0.12 -15.10 -12.48
N VAL A 52 -1.14 -14.74 -12.27
CA VAL A 52 -1.89 -15.07 -11.05
C VAL A 52 -1.98 -16.58 -10.75
N TYR A 53 -1.96 -17.42 -11.78
CA TYR A 53 -1.96 -18.88 -11.65
C TYR A 53 -0.57 -19.53 -11.83
N ARG A 54 0.46 -18.74 -12.07
CA ARG A 54 1.83 -19.19 -12.30
C ARG A 54 2.76 -18.87 -11.13
N LEU A 55 2.59 -17.70 -10.54
CA LEU A 55 3.35 -17.29 -9.38
C LEU A 55 2.84 -17.98 -8.11
N ARG A 56 3.67 -18.00 -7.08
CA ARG A 56 3.26 -18.45 -5.74
C ARG A 56 2.06 -17.67 -5.25
N ARG A 57 2.07 -16.38 -5.44
CA ARG A 57 0.95 -15.47 -5.18
C ARG A 57 1.13 -14.13 -5.90
N VAL A 58 0.02 -13.51 -6.28
CA VAL A 58 -0.08 -12.11 -6.68
C VAL A 58 -0.95 -11.41 -5.64
N ALA A 59 -0.47 -10.30 -5.11
CA ALA A 59 -1.21 -9.46 -4.16
C ALA A 59 -1.14 -7.99 -4.58
N ILE A 60 -2.24 -7.27 -4.40
CA ILE A 60 -2.32 -5.81 -4.59
C ILE A 60 -2.70 -5.21 -3.25
N LEU A 61 -1.80 -4.38 -2.68
CA LEU A 61 -1.98 -3.67 -1.43
C LEU A 61 -2.21 -2.20 -1.70
N SER A 62 -3.39 -1.68 -1.36
CA SER A 62 -3.76 -0.29 -1.60
C SER A 62 -4.29 0.40 -0.34
N SER A 63 -4.13 1.71 -0.26
CA SER A 63 -4.81 2.53 0.75
C SER A 63 -6.30 2.75 0.47
N ARG A 64 -6.77 2.40 -0.72
CA ARG A 64 -8.19 2.42 -1.06
C ARG A 64 -9.00 1.45 -0.21
N PRO A 65 -10.30 1.72 0.04
CA PRO A 65 -11.20 0.70 0.60
C PRO A 65 -11.16 -0.59 -0.23
N THR A 66 -11.24 -1.74 0.45
CA THR A 66 -11.21 -3.04 -0.23
C THR A 66 -12.30 -3.17 -1.29
N SER A 67 -13.52 -2.68 -1.02
CA SER A 67 -14.64 -2.68 -1.98
C SER A 67 -14.35 -1.91 -3.27
N ASP A 68 -13.64 -0.79 -3.13
CA ASP A 68 -13.28 0.05 -4.28
C ASP A 68 -12.20 -0.65 -5.11
N LEU A 69 -11.19 -1.21 -4.43
CA LEU A 69 -10.12 -1.95 -5.09
C LEU A 69 -10.66 -3.16 -5.87
N GLU A 70 -11.59 -3.92 -5.28
CA GLU A 70 -12.26 -5.05 -5.95
C GLU A 70 -13.05 -4.63 -7.20
N SER A 71 -13.60 -3.41 -7.18
CA SER A 71 -14.34 -2.86 -8.34
C SER A 71 -13.41 -2.39 -9.46
N LEU A 72 -12.22 -1.88 -9.10
CA LEU A 72 -11.24 -1.31 -10.04
C LEU A 72 -10.30 -2.36 -10.63
N VAL A 73 -10.12 -3.50 -9.94
CA VAL A 73 -9.19 -4.57 -10.33
C VAL A 73 -9.95 -5.88 -10.53
N PRO A 74 -10.48 -6.15 -11.73
CA PRO A 74 -11.22 -7.38 -12.02
C PRO A 74 -10.27 -8.58 -12.20
N LEU A 75 -9.42 -8.86 -11.20
CA LEU A 75 -8.39 -9.90 -11.23
C LEU A 75 -8.75 -11.05 -10.29
N VAL A 76 -9.35 -12.10 -10.81
CA VAL A 76 -9.68 -13.30 -10.05
C VAL A 76 -8.42 -14.08 -9.69
N GLY A 77 -8.30 -14.47 -8.41
CA GLY A 77 -7.20 -15.30 -7.93
C GLY A 77 -6.06 -14.51 -7.28
N ALA A 78 -6.03 -13.18 -7.36
CA ALA A 78 -5.11 -12.34 -6.58
C ALA A 78 -5.65 -12.08 -5.16
N ASP A 79 -4.77 -11.74 -4.21
CA ASP A 79 -5.16 -11.13 -2.94
C ASP A 79 -5.31 -9.62 -3.16
N LEU A 80 -6.55 -9.10 -3.14
CA LEU A 80 -6.82 -7.66 -3.17
C LEU A 80 -7.00 -7.18 -1.73
N ILE A 81 -6.09 -6.36 -1.26
CA ILE A 81 -6.02 -5.91 0.13
C ILE A 81 -6.08 -4.38 0.15
N GLY A 82 -7.24 -3.87 0.45
CA GLY A 82 -7.48 -2.45 0.66
C GLY A 82 -7.18 -2.00 2.08
N ASP A 83 -7.52 -0.72 2.37
CA ASP A 83 -7.34 -0.09 3.67
C ASP A 83 -5.90 -0.24 4.22
N SER A 84 -4.90 -0.25 3.33
CA SER A 84 -3.49 -0.54 3.67
C SER A 84 -3.28 -1.86 4.43
N GLY A 85 -4.22 -2.80 4.33
CA GLY A 85 -4.19 -4.09 5.03
C GLY A 85 -4.64 -4.06 6.48
N VAL A 86 -5.20 -2.94 6.97
CA VAL A 86 -5.72 -2.82 8.34
C VAL A 86 -7.19 -3.22 8.49
N GLY A 87 -7.88 -3.55 7.40
CA GLY A 87 -9.31 -3.91 7.41
C GLY A 87 -9.69 -5.12 8.28
N HIS A 88 -8.72 -5.93 8.71
CA HIS A 88 -8.92 -7.09 9.59
C HIS A 88 -8.22 -6.89 10.93
N LEU A 89 -8.57 -5.80 11.63
CA LEU A 89 -8.04 -5.54 12.97
C LEU A 89 -8.49 -6.60 13.98
N PRO A 90 -7.60 -7.04 14.89
CA PRO A 90 -7.98 -7.76 16.09
C PRO A 90 -9.04 -6.96 16.90
N LEU A 91 -9.90 -7.67 17.63
CA LEU A 91 -10.98 -7.05 18.41
C LEU A 91 -10.48 -5.93 19.33
N GLU A 92 -9.36 -6.15 20.00
CA GLU A 92 -8.75 -5.16 20.90
C GLU A 92 -8.30 -3.88 20.17
N ALA A 93 -7.70 -4.01 18.98
CA ALA A 93 -7.29 -2.86 18.19
C ALA A 93 -8.52 -2.08 17.68
N ARG A 94 -9.60 -2.77 17.30
CA ARG A 94 -10.87 -2.14 16.94
C ARG A 94 -11.48 -1.38 18.09
N GLN A 95 -11.51 -1.98 19.30
CA GLN A 95 -12.03 -1.31 20.52
C GLN A 95 -11.22 -0.05 20.87
N ARG A 96 -9.89 -0.07 20.67
CA ARG A 96 -9.06 1.13 20.86
C ARG A 96 -9.42 2.23 19.85
N LEU A 97 -9.64 1.87 18.59
CA LEU A 97 -10.05 2.82 17.55
C LEU A 97 -11.45 3.41 17.84
N ASP A 98 -12.40 2.58 18.25
CA ASP A 98 -13.75 3.03 18.64
C ASP A 98 -13.70 3.98 19.85
N SER A 99 -12.87 3.67 20.85
CA SER A 99 -12.65 4.54 22.00
C SER A 99 -12.03 5.88 21.60
N PHE A 100 -11.04 5.85 20.69
CA PHE A 100 -10.47 7.06 20.09
C PHE A 100 -11.55 7.88 19.39
N ASN A 101 -12.34 7.27 18.50
CA ASN A 101 -13.38 7.92 17.72
C ASN A 101 -14.39 8.68 18.61
N ALA A 102 -14.89 8.02 19.66
CA ALA A 102 -15.84 8.61 20.59
C ALA A 102 -15.27 9.83 21.33
N ARG A 103 -13.99 9.79 21.68
CA ARG A 103 -13.31 10.88 22.42
C ARG A 103 -12.88 12.01 21.46
N ALA A 104 -12.29 11.67 20.32
CA ALA A 104 -11.86 12.63 19.31
C ALA A 104 -13.05 13.46 18.77
N ALA A 105 -14.19 12.80 18.52
CA ALA A 105 -15.40 13.48 18.07
C ALA A 105 -15.85 14.59 19.05
N LYS A 106 -15.63 14.43 20.35
CA LYS A 106 -15.95 15.46 21.35
C LYS A 106 -14.98 16.65 21.29
N GLN A 107 -13.68 16.35 21.15
CA GLN A 107 -12.63 17.38 21.13
C GLN A 107 -12.68 18.20 19.84
N LEU A 108 -13.01 17.57 18.72
CA LEU A 108 -13.01 18.21 17.41
C LEU A 108 -14.26 19.07 17.12
N ARG A 109 -15.30 19.03 17.97
CA ARG A 109 -16.54 19.83 17.79
C ARG A 109 -16.30 21.34 17.73
N THR A 110 -15.22 21.83 18.29
CA THR A 110 -14.86 23.25 18.30
C THR A 110 -14.20 23.71 16.99
N PHE A 111 -13.83 22.79 16.13
CA PHE A 111 -13.14 23.07 14.87
C PHE A 111 -14.12 22.98 13.70
N ASN A 112 -14.58 24.13 13.20
CA ASN A 112 -15.45 24.17 12.02
C ASN A 112 -14.77 23.59 10.79
N GLY A 113 -15.49 22.73 10.04
CA GLY A 113 -14.97 22.10 8.82
C GLY A 113 -14.03 20.92 9.07
N VAL A 114 -13.88 20.46 10.34
CA VAL A 114 -13.20 19.21 10.68
C VAL A 114 -14.24 18.11 10.86
N TRP A 115 -13.97 16.94 10.31
CA TRP A 115 -14.84 15.77 10.44
C TRP A 115 -14.05 14.47 10.48
N LEU A 116 -14.65 13.42 11.05
CA LEU A 116 -14.08 12.08 11.17
C LEU A 116 -14.70 11.15 10.11
N GLU A 117 -13.86 10.48 9.36
CA GLU A 117 -14.22 9.33 8.55
C GLU A 117 -13.74 8.07 9.25
N MET A 118 -14.69 7.22 9.66
CA MET A 118 -14.39 5.93 10.28
C MET A 118 -14.26 4.87 9.21
N LYS A 119 -13.03 4.36 9.04
CA LYS A 119 -12.70 3.27 8.12
C LYS A 119 -12.62 1.93 8.90
N PRO A 120 -12.65 0.77 8.24
CA PRO A 120 -12.58 -0.54 8.92
C PRO A 120 -11.36 -0.72 9.82
N GLY A 121 -10.24 -0.10 9.50
CA GLY A 121 -8.99 -0.25 10.25
C GLY A 121 -8.29 1.04 10.65
N ALA A 122 -8.87 2.19 10.34
CA ALA A 122 -8.29 3.50 10.61
C ALA A 122 -9.39 4.54 10.81
N THR A 123 -9.03 5.71 11.30
CA THR A 123 -9.89 6.89 11.31
C THR A 123 -9.17 8.05 10.65
N ALA A 124 -9.77 8.63 9.63
CA ALA A 124 -9.26 9.84 9.00
C ALA A 124 -9.91 11.09 9.61
N VAL A 125 -9.09 11.99 10.13
CA VAL A 125 -9.51 13.32 10.62
C VAL A 125 -9.30 14.31 9.48
N HIS A 126 -10.35 14.60 8.75
CA HIS A 126 -10.30 15.54 7.63
C HIS A 126 -10.40 16.99 8.11
N TYR A 127 -9.51 17.85 7.61
CA TYR A 127 -9.51 19.28 7.93
C TYR A 127 -9.31 20.18 6.70
N ARG A 128 -9.59 19.65 5.49
CA ARG A 128 -9.45 20.39 4.23
C ARG A 128 -10.37 21.62 4.17
N HIS A 129 -11.52 21.55 4.80
CA HIS A 129 -12.50 22.63 4.86
C HIS A 129 -12.40 23.46 6.16
N SER A 130 -11.32 23.32 6.91
CA SER A 130 -11.06 24.04 8.15
C SER A 130 -9.87 24.97 8.00
N ASN A 131 -9.87 26.05 8.78
CA ASN A 131 -8.70 26.90 8.96
C ASN A 131 -7.68 26.31 9.97
N ALA A 132 -8.04 25.22 10.66
CA ALA A 132 -7.16 24.58 11.62
C ALA A 132 -5.88 24.04 10.94
N SER A 133 -4.77 24.18 11.64
CA SER A 133 -3.51 23.56 11.28
C SER A 133 -3.41 22.13 11.84
N PHE A 134 -2.46 21.36 11.32
CA PHE A 134 -2.12 20.04 11.86
C PHE A 134 -1.79 20.12 13.36
N ASP A 135 -0.94 21.09 13.74
CA ASP A 135 -0.47 21.23 15.13
C ASP A 135 -1.61 21.55 16.10
N GLU A 136 -2.53 22.46 15.72
CA GLU A 136 -3.71 22.77 16.54
C GLU A 136 -4.60 21.56 16.77
N LEU A 137 -4.82 20.75 15.74
CA LEU A 137 -5.57 19.50 15.87
C LEU A 137 -4.83 18.48 16.72
N MET A 138 -3.51 18.36 16.58
CA MET A 138 -2.70 17.46 17.38
C MET A 138 -2.66 17.86 18.87
N VAL A 139 -2.76 19.14 19.19
CA VAL A 139 -2.88 19.58 20.62
C VAL A 139 -4.07 18.92 21.30
N VAL A 140 -5.21 18.79 20.62
CA VAL A 140 -6.42 18.19 21.20
C VAL A 140 -6.50 16.68 21.00
N LEU A 141 -5.81 16.13 20.01
CA LEU A 141 -5.80 14.68 19.72
C LEU A 141 -4.75 13.92 20.53
N ARG A 142 -3.58 14.49 20.82
CA ARG A 142 -2.51 13.81 21.61
C ARG A 142 -2.97 13.24 22.93
N PRO A 143 -3.78 13.95 23.78
CA PRO A 143 -4.29 13.36 25.04
C PRO A 143 -5.23 12.18 24.81
N VAL A 144 -5.89 12.11 23.64
CA VAL A 144 -6.77 11.00 23.27
C VAL A 144 -5.94 9.81 22.78
N LEU A 145 -4.93 10.07 21.96
CA LEU A 145 -3.99 9.08 21.42
C LEU A 145 -3.18 8.42 22.54
N GLY A 146 -2.62 9.20 23.46
CA GLY A 146 -1.75 8.71 24.54
C GLY A 146 -2.38 7.66 25.49
N THR A 147 -3.65 7.35 25.32
CA THR A 147 -4.36 6.30 26.06
C THR A 147 -4.70 5.06 25.20
N THR A 148 -4.26 5.00 23.96
CA THR A 148 -4.79 4.02 23.00
C THR A 148 -3.75 3.23 22.20
N ASP A 149 -2.46 3.50 22.31
CA ASP A 149 -1.39 2.94 21.47
C ASP A 149 -1.66 3.09 19.96
N LEU A 150 -2.49 4.08 19.58
CA LEU A 150 -2.75 4.41 18.19
C LEU A 150 -1.74 5.44 17.70
N ILE A 151 -1.44 5.40 16.43
CA ILE A 151 -0.50 6.29 15.76
C ILE A 151 -1.26 7.23 14.86
N ALA A 152 -0.88 8.51 14.87
CA ALA A 152 -1.41 9.53 13.98
C ALA A 152 -0.37 9.85 12.91
N GLN A 153 -0.71 9.62 11.66
CA GLN A 153 0.13 9.95 10.50
C GLN A 153 -0.43 11.17 9.76
N PRO A 154 0.43 12.16 9.41
CA PRO A 154 0.01 13.29 8.62
C PRO A 154 -0.17 12.89 7.15
N GLY A 155 -1.26 13.40 6.53
CA GLY A 155 -1.52 13.34 5.10
C GLY A 155 -1.90 14.71 4.54
N ARG A 156 -2.34 14.77 3.29
CA ARG A 156 -2.76 16.02 2.63
C ARG A 156 -4.07 16.57 3.20
N ARG A 157 -3.98 17.42 4.25
CA ARG A 157 -5.14 17.97 4.98
C ARG A 157 -6.02 16.88 5.61
N VAL A 158 -5.38 15.80 6.02
CA VAL A 158 -5.96 14.69 6.76
C VAL A 158 -4.95 14.20 7.80
N ILE A 159 -5.43 13.67 8.93
CA ILE A 159 -4.64 12.94 9.90
C ILE A 159 -5.21 11.53 9.93
N GLU A 160 -4.42 10.53 9.56
CA GLU A 160 -4.84 9.13 9.67
C GLU A 160 -4.42 8.58 11.03
N VAL A 161 -5.38 8.00 11.75
CA VAL A 161 -5.17 7.38 13.05
C VAL A 161 -5.43 5.89 12.96
N MET A 162 -4.41 5.09 13.29
CA MET A 162 -4.42 3.64 13.09
C MET A 162 -3.57 2.91 14.15
N PRO A 163 -3.72 1.58 14.31
CA PRO A 163 -2.98 0.81 15.31
C PRO A 163 -1.50 0.55 14.98
N THR A 164 -1.03 0.93 13.82
CA THR A 164 0.36 0.71 13.37
C THR A 164 0.81 1.84 12.46
N ASP A 165 2.08 2.19 12.52
CA ASP A 165 2.75 3.13 11.62
C ASP A 165 3.23 2.46 10.32
N ARG A 166 3.09 1.14 10.23
CA ARG A 166 3.59 0.33 9.10
C ARG A 166 2.49 -0.58 8.53
N PRO A 167 1.32 -0.05 8.14
CA PRO A 167 0.17 -0.89 7.79
C PRO A 167 0.44 -1.80 6.58
N LYS A 168 0.97 -1.29 5.47
CA LYS A 168 1.31 -2.10 4.28
C LYS A 168 2.43 -3.11 4.58
N GLY A 169 3.45 -2.74 5.36
CA GLY A 169 4.51 -3.65 5.79
C GLY A 169 3.97 -4.82 6.60
N SER A 170 3.12 -4.54 7.60
CA SER A 170 2.48 -5.59 8.41
C SER A 170 1.54 -6.49 7.60
N ALA A 171 0.87 -5.93 6.59
CA ALA A 171 0.04 -6.73 5.68
C ALA A 171 0.89 -7.66 4.81
N LEU A 172 2.01 -7.15 4.27
CA LEU A 172 2.95 -7.94 3.49
C LEU A 172 3.61 -9.04 4.33
N GLU A 173 3.99 -8.77 5.58
CA GLU A 173 4.55 -9.75 6.50
C GLU A 173 3.59 -10.95 6.68
N ARG A 174 2.31 -10.70 6.95
CA ARG A 174 1.28 -11.75 7.02
C ARG A 174 1.12 -12.55 5.73
N LEU A 175 1.25 -11.90 4.56
CA LEU A 175 1.23 -12.59 3.27
C LEU A 175 2.44 -13.51 3.09
N ILE A 176 3.62 -13.04 3.46
CA ILE A 176 4.86 -13.81 3.39
C ILE A 176 4.80 -15.02 4.32
N GLU A 177 4.29 -14.86 5.54
CA GLU A 177 4.07 -15.97 6.48
C GLU A 177 3.06 -16.98 5.94
N LYS A 178 1.96 -16.52 5.37
CA LYS A 178 0.90 -17.39 4.84
C LYS A 178 1.33 -18.18 3.61
N TRP A 179 2.06 -17.55 2.69
CA TRP A 179 2.37 -18.12 1.38
C TRP A 179 3.78 -18.71 1.28
N GLU A 180 4.68 -18.39 2.20
CA GLU A 180 6.06 -18.86 2.29
C GLU A 180 6.81 -18.84 0.93
N PRO A 181 6.86 -17.68 0.23
CA PRO A 181 7.51 -17.57 -1.06
C PRO A 181 9.04 -17.76 -0.90
N ALA A 182 9.71 -18.32 -1.91
CA ALA A 182 11.16 -18.35 -1.96
C ALA A 182 11.79 -17.03 -2.42
N GLY A 183 11.00 -16.20 -3.12
CA GLY A 183 11.41 -14.87 -3.54
C GLY A 183 10.22 -13.91 -3.58
N VAL A 184 10.49 -12.61 -3.41
CA VAL A 184 9.48 -11.55 -3.36
C VAL A 184 9.84 -10.43 -4.33
N VAL A 185 8.90 -10.06 -5.21
CA VAL A 185 8.94 -8.81 -5.99
C VAL A 185 7.97 -7.84 -5.36
N CYS A 186 8.45 -6.64 -5.00
CA CYS A 186 7.66 -5.59 -4.35
C CYS A 186 7.70 -4.32 -5.20
N ILE A 187 6.54 -3.74 -5.53
CA ILE A 187 6.43 -2.53 -6.36
C ILE A 187 5.58 -1.49 -5.64
N GLY A 188 6.02 -0.23 -5.62
CA GLY A 188 5.28 0.89 -5.02
C GLY A 188 5.84 2.25 -5.40
N ASP A 189 5.10 3.34 -5.13
CA ASP A 189 5.44 4.68 -5.59
C ASP A 189 5.48 5.76 -4.49
N ASP A 190 4.89 5.50 -3.32
CA ASP A 190 4.68 6.53 -2.30
C ASP A 190 5.26 6.15 -0.93
N GLU A 191 5.31 7.11 -0.03
CA GLU A 191 5.80 6.97 1.34
C GLU A 191 5.07 5.85 2.12
N ASN A 192 3.80 5.62 1.81
CA ASN A 192 3.03 4.54 2.42
C ASN A 192 3.50 3.12 2.01
N ASP A 193 4.35 3.01 0.98
CA ASP A 193 4.98 1.77 0.52
C ASP A 193 6.33 1.51 1.17
N ARG A 194 6.97 2.54 1.75
CA ARG A 194 8.26 2.43 2.46
C ARG A 194 8.29 1.23 3.43
N PRO A 195 7.23 0.98 4.25
CA PRO A 195 7.23 -0.18 5.14
C PRO A 195 7.27 -1.53 4.42
N MET A 196 6.78 -1.62 3.17
CA MET A 196 6.95 -2.84 2.35
C MET A 196 8.39 -2.97 1.87
N PHE A 197 9.00 -1.87 1.40
CA PHE A 197 10.39 -1.86 0.97
C PHE A 197 11.35 -2.20 2.11
N ASP A 198 11.15 -1.59 3.30
CA ASP A 198 11.94 -1.89 4.52
C ASP A 198 11.86 -3.36 4.90
N LEU A 199 10.65 -3.94 4.86
CA LEU A 199 10.45 -5.36 5.16
C LEU A 199 11.18 -6.24 4.16
N VAL A 200 11.01 -5.98 2.86
CA VAL A 200 11.55 -6.81 1.77
C VAL A 200 13.06 -6.73 1.72
N SER A 201 13.66 -5.54 1.90
CA SER A 201 15.13 -5.37 1.93
C SER A 201 15.78 -6.13 3.09
N GLY A 202 15.08 -6.32 4.20
CA GLY A 202 15.54 -7.10 5.36
C GLY A 202 15.35 -8.61 5.24
N LEU A 203 14.71 -9.12 4.19
CA LEU A 203 14.47 -10.57 4.05
C LEU A 203 15.75 -11.35 3.71
N PRO A 204 16.01 -12.47 4.38
CA PRO A 204 17.15 -13.35 4.07
C PRO A 204 16.85 -14.26 2.85
N ARG A 205 16.19 -13.75 1.83
CA ARG A 205 15.79 -14.50 0.62
C ARG A 205 15.85 -13.59 -0.61
N PRO A 206 15.90 -14.19 -1.82
CA PRO A 206 15.82 -13.43 -3.07
C PRO A 206 14.67 -12.42 -3.09
N HIS A 207 14.97 -11.20 -3.47
CA HIS A 207 13.97 -10.15 -3.63
C HIS A 207 14.33 -9.18 -4.75
N LEU A 208 13.32 -8.42 -5.18
CA LEU A 208 13.46 -7.31 -6.12
C LEU A 208 12.50 -6.20 -5.69
N ILE A 209 13.05 -5.05 -5.34
CA ILE A 209 12.28 -3.87 -4.94
C ILE A 209 12.26 -2.88 -6.10
N VAL A 210 11.07 -2.58 -6.57
CA VAL A 210 10.81 -1.69 -7.68
C VAL A 210 10.13 -0.43 -7.17
N GLY A 211 10.83 0.69 -7.23
CA GLY A 211 10.24 2.00 -6.98
C GLY A 211 9.61 2.56 -8.24
N VAL A 212 8.51 3.31 -8.10
CA VAL A 212 7.89 4.03 -9.21
C VAL A 212 8.00 5.53 -8.93
N GLY A 213 8.88 6.20 -9.67
CA GLY A 213 9.18 7.61 -9.48
C GLY A 213 8.03 8.50 -9.91
N SER A 214 7.74 9.51 -9.11
CA SER A 214 6.83 10.60 -9.42
C SER A 214 7.46 11.93 -9.00
N ALA A 215 6.93 13.05 -9.50
CA ALA A 215 7.39 14.38 -9.11
C ALA A 215 7.13 14.70 -7.61
N GLU A 216 6.30 13.92 -6.95
CA GLU A 216 5.88 14.13 -5.56
C GLU A 216 6.51 13.15 -4.58
N ALA A 217 7.16 12.08 -5.07
CA ALA A 217 7.79 11.08 -4.22
C ALA A 217 9.05 11.64 -3.52
N PRO A 218 9.25 11.36 -2.22
CA PRO A 218 10.47 11.74 -1.53
C PRO A 218 11.71 11.10 -2.17
N ALA A 219 12.77 11.88 -2.38
CA ALA A 219 13.98 11.41 -3.07
C ALA A 219 14.67 10.21 -2.36
N ASP A 220 14.52 10.12 -1.04
CA ASP A 220 15.09 9.04 -0.22
C ASP A 220 14.25 7.77 -0.18
N LEU A 221 12.99 7.82 -0.64
CA LEU A 221 12.11 6.66 -0.71
C LEU A 221 12.73 5.52 -1.51
N PHE A 222 13.39 5.86 -2.60
CA PHE A 222 13.94 4.88 -3.55
C PHE A 222 15.38 4.43 -3.24
N ALA A 223 15.96 4.88 -2.13
CA ALA A 223 17.36 4.55 -1.78
C ALA A 223 17.60 3.03 -1.61
N GLN A 224 16.55 2.27 -1.31
CA GLN A 224 16.59 0.82 -1.14
C GLN A 224 15.99 0.03 -2.32
N CYS A 225 15.55 0.73 -3.37
CA CYS A 225 15.00 0.07 -4.56
C CYS A 225 16.15 -0.42 -5.47
N ASP A 226 16.02 -1.64 -5.98
CA ASP A 226 16.93 -2.22 -6.96
C ASP A 226 16.79 -1.55 -8.34
N VAL A 227 15.58 -1.07 -8.63
CA VAL A 227 15.27 -0.33 -9.86
C VAL A 227 14.17 0.69 -9.61
N VAL A 228 14.27 1.85 -10.26
CA VAL A 228 13.23 2.89 -10.23
C VAL A 228 12.69 3.07 -11.63
N MET A 229 11.37 2.98 -11.76
CA MET A 229 10.62 3.18 -13.00
C MET A 229 10.00 4.57 -13.04
N SER A 230 9.77 5.09 -14.23
CA SER A 230 9.32 6.48 -14.43
C SER A 230 7.80 6.68 -14.28
N GLY A 231 7.04 5.61 -14.07
CA GLY A 231 5.58 5.66 -13.92
C GLY A 231 4.90 4.34 -14.27
N PRO A 232 3.55 4.28 -14.18
CA PRO A 232 2.75 3.08 -14.40
C PRO A 232 2.94 2.40 -15.75
N GLU A 233 3.20 3.17 -16.82
CA GLU A 233 3.48 2.62 -18.15
C GLU A 233 4.77 1.78 -18.18
N GLU A 234 5.80 2.18 -17.43
CA GLU A 234 7.02 1.40 -17.33
C GLU A 234 6.83 0.16 -16.46
N VAL A 235 6.05 0.27 -15.39
CA VAL A 235 5.60 -0.89 -14.59
C VAL A 235 4.83 -1.88 -15.47
N SER A 236 3.93 -1.40 -16.32
CA SER A 236 3.18 -2.26 -17.26
C SER A 236 4.10 -3.06 -18.20
N ARG A 237 5.18 -2.42 -18.68
CA ARG A 237 6.19 -3.12 -19.51
C ARG A 237 6.99 -4.14 -18.70
N PHE A 238 7.32 -3.83 -17.47
CA PHE A 238 8.00 -4.74 -16.55
C PHE A 238 7.14 -5.97 -16.21
N LEU A 239 5.87 -5.76 -15.90
CA LEU A 239 4.93 -6.85 -15.61
C LEU A 239 4.75 -7.77 -16.83
N ARG A 240 4.78 -7.23 -18.05
CA ARG A 240 4.77 -8.07 -19.27
C ARG A 240 6.02 -8.94 -19.36
N LEU A 241 7.20 -8.39 -19.08
CA LEU A 241 8.45 -9.14 -19.04
C LEU A 241 8.39 -10.28 -18.00
N MET A 242 7.89 -10.01 -16.80
CA MET A 242 7.66 -11.03 -15.78
C MET A 242 6.64 -12.08 -16.24
N GLY A 243 5.57 -11.66 -16.90
CA GLY A 243 4.56 -12.56 -17.45
C GLY A 243 5.14 -13.51 -18.50
N ASP A 244 6.00 -13.02 -19.38
CA ASP A 244 6.70 -13.83 -20.38
C ASP A 244 7.63 -14.85 -19.73
N TRP A 245 8.40 -14.43 -18.71
CA TRP A 245 9.21 -15.33 -17.91
C TRP A 245 8.37 -16.40 -17.21
N ALA A 246 7.25 -16.03 -16.58
CA ALA A 246 6.39 -16.95 -15.85
C ALA A 246 5.72 -18.01 -16.76
N LEU A 247 5.66 -17.78 -18.05
CA LEU A 247 5.12 -18.73 -19.03
C LEU A 247 6.20 -19.55 -19.76
N SER A 248 7.45 -19.10 -19.74
CA SER A 248 8.56 -19.77 -20.44
C SER A 248 9.22 -20.89 -19.61
N THR A 249 8.83 -21.01 -18.34
CA THR A 249 9.33 -21.99 -17.37
C THR A 249 8.22 -22.96 -16.96
#